data_7904b2e51555e68c604997be0ccea458
#
_entry.id   7904b2e51555e68c604997be0ccea458
#
_cell.length_a   1.000
_cell.length_b   1.000
_cell.length_c   1.000
_cell.angle_alpha   90.00
_cell.angle_beta   90.00
_cell.angle_gamma   90.00
#
_symmetry.space_group_name_H-M   'P 1'
#
loop_
_entity.id
_entity.type
_entity.pdbx_description
1 polymer ?
#
loop_
_entity_poly.entity_id
_entity_poly.type
_entity_poly.pdbx_seq_one_letter_code
_entity_poly.pdbx_strand_id
1 'polypeptide(L)'
;LDKKLSYKDAGVDIHAGNELVERIKDDVKRTRRPEVMGGLGGFGALCALPSKYKEPILVSGTDGVGTKLRLAIDLNKHDTIGIDLVAMCVNDLVVQGAEPLFFLDYYATGKLDVDVASSVIKGIANGCEQSGCALVGGETAEMPGMYHAGDYDLAGFCVGVVEKSDIIDGSSVRVGDVLIALGSSGPHSNGYSLIRKVLEVSGA
;
A
#
# COMPACT_ATOMS: atom_id res chain seq x y z
N LEU A 1 37.26 -25.25 -1.66
CA LEU A 1 36.04 -24.44 -1.39
C LEU A 1 36.31 -23.48 -0.23
N ASP A 2 37.21 -22.49 -0.44
CA ASP A 2 37.57 -21.52 0.61
C ASP A 2 36.92 -20.14 0.44
N LYS A 3 35.88 -20.02 -0.38
CA LYS A 3 35.15 -18.76 -0.48
C LYS A 3 34.01 -18.76 0.56
N LYS A 4 34.14 -17.94 1.61
CA LYS A 4 33.02 -17.68 2.53
C LYS A 4 31.83 -17.13 1.72
N LEU A 5 30.75 -17.87 1.65
CA LEU A 5 29.50 -17.40 1.04
C LEU A 5 28.88 -16.31 1.93
N SER A 6 28.40 -15.27 1.28
CA SER A 6 27.66 -14.15 1.90
C SER A 6 26.19 -14.14 1.45
N TYR A 7 25.34 -13.38 2.15
CA TYR A 7 23.96 -13.12 1.69
C TYR A 7 23.91 -12.50 0.29
N LYS A 8 24.88 -11.63 -0.03
CA LYS A 8 25.01 -11.02 -1.36
C LYS A 8 25.31 -12.07 -2.45
N ASP A 9 26.09 -13.09 -2.16
CA ASP A 9 26.34 -14.21 -3.08
C ASP A 9 25.05 -15.06 -3.27
N ALA A 10 24.11 -15.02 -2.32
CA ALA A 10 22.80 -15.66 -2.40
C ALA A 10 21.71 -14.75 -3.04
N GLY A 11 22.06 -13.53 -3.44
CA GLY A 11 21.16 -12.60 -4.11
C GLY A 11 20.43 -11.62 -3.19
N VAL A 12 20.79 -11.53 -1.89
CA VAL A 12 20.19 -10.58 -0.92
C VAL A 12 21.20 -9.51 -0.56
N ASP A 13 20.87 -8.23 -0.84
CA ASP A 13 21.78 -7.10 -0.56
C ASP A 13 21.28 -6.26 0.63
N ILE A 14 21.78 -6.56 1.83
CA ILE A 14 21.46 -5.85 3.07
C ILE A 14 21.74 -4.34 2.97
N HIS A 15 22.78 -3.94 2.22
CA HIS A 15 23.11 -2.52 2.05
C HIS A 15 22.06 -1.79 1.22
N ALA A 16 21.54 -2.43 0.16
CA ALA A 16 20.45 -1.88 -0.63
C ALA A 16 19.18 -1.69 0.20
N GLY A 17 18.84 -2.65 1.06
CA GLY A 17 17.72 -2.51 1.99
C GLY A 17 17.89 -1.33 2.96
N ASN A 18 19.08 -1.18 3.56
CA ASN A 18 19.37 -0.05 4.43
C ASN A 18 19.31 1.29 3.69
N GLU A 19 19.83 1.35 2.46
CA GLU A 19 19.76 2.54 1.62
C GLU A 19 18.32 2.93 1.31
N LEU A 20 17.47 1.96 0.98
CA LEU A 20 16.05 2.21 0.74
C LEU A 20 15.39 2.85 1.98
N VAL A 21 15.60 2.28 3.17
CA VAL A 21 15.05 2.82 4.43
C VAL A 21 15.48 4.27 4.64
N GLU A 22 16.74 4.60 4.37
CA GLU A 22 17.22 6.00 4.50
C GLU A 22 16.51 6.92 3.50
N ARG A 23 16.33 6.49 2.26
CA ARG A 23 15.72 7.31 1.19
C ARG A 23 14.25 7.64 1.44
N ILE A 24 13.49 6.72 2.07
CA ILE A 24 12.05 6.89 2.27
C ILE A 24 11.68 7.62 3.57
N LYS A 25 12.64 7.90 4.45
CA LYS A 25 12.36 8.50 5.78
C LYS A 25 11.55 9.79 5.72
N ASP A 26 11.89 10.70 4.81
CA ASP A 26 11.20 11.98 4.70
C ASP A 26 9.79 11.80 4.11
N ASP A 27 9.61 10.88 3.18
CA ASP A 27 8.29 10.56 2.62
C ASP A 27 7.37 9.96 3.68
N VAL A 28 7.86 9.02 4.48
CA VAL A 28 7.11 8.45 5.61
C VAL A 28 6.78 9.51 6.66
N LYS A 29 7.73 10.39 6.97
CA LYS A 29 7.53 11.46 7.97
C LYS A 29 6.40 12.42 7.59
N ARG A 30 6.18 12.69 6.29
CA ARG A 30 5.09 13.56 5.82
C ARG A 30 3.69 13.02 6.17
N THR A 31 3.54 11.73 6.27
CA THR A 31 2.25 11.07 6.54
C THR A 31 1.91 11.00 8.03
N ARG A 32 2.77 11.53 8.91
CA ARG A 32 2.69 11.32 10.36
C ARG A 32 1.40 11.88 10.95
N ARG A 33 0.75 11.07 11.79
CA ARG A 33 -0.42 11.45 12.59
C ARG A 33 -0.03 11.62 14.06
N PRO A 34 -0.78 12.43 14.85
CA PRO A 34 -0.53 12.62 16.28
C PRO A 34 -0.59 11.32 17.09
N GLU A 35 -1.42 10.37 16.66
CA GLU A 35 -1.63 9.09 17.33
C GLU A 35 -0.44 8.12 17.17
N VAL A 36 0.42 8.35 16.18
CA VAL A 36 1.57 7.48 15.91
C VAL A 36 2.71 7.77 16.87
N MET A 37 3.10 6.75 17.63
CA MET A 37 4.16 6.80 18.64
C MET A 37 5.43 6.14 18.08
N GLY A 38 6.51 6.91 17.99
CA GLY A 38 7.79 6.40 17.45
C GLY A 38 8.03 6.78 15.99
N GLY A 39 8.85 6.00 15.29
CA GLY A 39 9.25 6.21 13.89
C GLY A 39 9.69 4.91 13.22
N LEU A 40 10.18 4.99 11.97
CA LEU A 40 10.73 3.85 11.25
C LEU A 40 11.94 3.23 11.97
N GLY A 41 12.09 1.90 11.88
CA GLY A 41 13.25 1.15 12.38
C GLY A 41 12.97 0.33 13.64
N GLY A 42 11.73 0.32 14.14
CA GLY A 42 11.28 -0.63 15.16
C GLY A 42 10.71 -1.92 14.56
N PHE A 43 10.50 -2.95 15.39
CA PHE A 43 9.88 -4.21 14.95
C PHE A 43 8.36 -4.09 14.76
N GLY A 44 7.73 -3.07 15.33
CA GLY A 44 6.31 -2.80 15.19
C GLY A 44 6.01 -1.33 15.38
N ALA A 45 4.94 -0.88 14.74
CA ALA A 45 4.44 0.48 14.91
C ALA A 45 3.45 0.56 16.07
N LEU A 46 3.55 1.64 16.82
CA LEU A 46 2.62 1.93 17.91
C LEU A 46 1.70 3.08 17.49
N CYS A 47 0.40 2.87 17.62
CA CYS A 47 -0.61 3.89 17.33
C CYS A 47 -1.65 3.91 18.47
N ALA A 48 -1.84 5.07 19.07
CA ALA A 48 -2.89 5.27 20.06
C ALA A 48 -4.24 5.41 19.35
N LEU A 49 -5.31 5.00 20.03
CA LEU A 49 -6.66 5.31 19.54
C LEU A 49 -6.96 6.79 19.77
N PRO A 50 -7.56 7.50 18.80
CA PRO A 50 -7.97 8.89 18.99
C PRO A 50 -8.98 9.03 20.12
N SER A 51 -8.75 9.97 21.03
CA SER A 51 -9.58 10.15 22.23
C SER A 51 -11.00 10.67 21.96
N LYS A 52 -11.30 11.06 20.73
CA LYS A 52 -12.63 11.53 20.30
C LYS A 52 -13.69 10.43 20.27
N TYR A 53 -13.29 9.17 20.15
CA TYR A 53 -14.20 8.01 20.11
C TYR A 53 -14.51 7.52 21.53
N LYS A 54 -15.79 7.21 21.78
CA LYS A 54 -16.28 6.71 23.07
C LYS A 54 -16.31 5.18 23.10
N GLU A 55 -16.80 4.57 22.03
CA GLU A 55 -16.81 3.13 21.80
C GLU A 55 -16.11 2.81 20.47
N PRO A 56 -14.76 2.98 20.39
CA PRO A 56 -14.02 2.81 19.16
C PRO A 56 -14.03 1.34 18.67
N ILE A 57 -14.34 1.15 17.40
CA ILE A 57 -14.23 -0.13 16.72
C ILE A 57 -13.12 -0.01 15.66
N LEU A 58 -12.17 -0.94 15.72
CA LEU A 58 -11.13 -1.02 14.70
C LEU A 58 -11.68 -1.72 13.45
N VAL A 59 -11.36 -1.14 12.29
CA VAL A 59 -11.64 -1.70 10.97
C VAL A 59 -10.32 -1.94 10.28
N SER A 60 -10.12 -3.10 9.68
CA SER A 60 -8.88 -3.44 8.98
C SER A 60 -9.17 -4.09 7.65
N GLY A 61 -8.36 -3.78 6.65
CA GLY A 61 -8.41 -4.36 5.32
C GLY A 61 -7.01 -4.59 4.77
N THR A 62 -6.88 -5.56 3.90
CA THR A 62 -5.65 -5.84 3.14
C THR A 62 -6.00 -6.08 1.70
N ASP A 63 -5.19 -5.55 0.80
CA ASP A 63 -5.34 -5.78 -0.64
C ASP A 63 -3.96 -5.78 -1.32
N GLY A 64 -3.90 -6.41 -2.49
CA GLY A 64 -2.74 -6.41 -3.37
C GLY A 64 -3.06 -5.67 -4.66
N VAL A 65 -2.08 -5.00 -5.25
CA VAL A 65 -2.27 -4.29 -6.52
C VAL A 65 -2.65 -5.25 -7.66
N GLY A 66 -2.13 -6.47 -7.61
CA GLY A 66 -2.44 -7.53 -8.57
C GLY A 66 -1.91 -7.23 -9.98
N THR A 67 -2.62 -7.71 -11.02
CA THR A 67 -2.12 -7.69 -12.41
C THR A 67 -1.94 -6.30 -13.03
N LYS A 68 -2.43 -5.25 -12.37
CA LYS A 68 -2.16 -3.84 -12.73
C LYS A 68 -0.66 -3.51 -12.63
N LEU A 69 0.08 -4.17 -11.73
CA LEU A 69 1.53 -4.04 -11.61
C LEU A 69 2.25 -4.29 -12.93
N ARG A 70 1.75 -5.20 -13.77
CA ARG A 70 2.38 -5.48 -15.07
C ARG A 70 2.47 -4.23 -15.93
N LEU A 71 1.46 -3.36 -15.90
CA LEU A 71 1.48 -2.10 -16.64
C LEU A 71 2.54 -1.13 -16.09
N ALA A 72 2.66 -1.03 -14.77
CA ALA A 72 3.68 -0.20 -14.14
C ALA A 72 5.10 -0.67 -14.51
N ILE A 73 5.31 -1.98 -14.50
CA ILE A 73 6.59 -2.61 -14.84
C ILE A 73 6.92 -2.42 -16.33
N ASP A 74 5.99 -2.75 -17.23
CA ASP A 74 6.19 -2.69 -18.67
C ASP A 74 6.42 -1.25 -19.17
N LEU A 75 5.77 -0.27 -18.54
CA LEU A 75 5.91 1.15 -18.85
C LEU A 75 7.03 1.84 -18.05
N ASN A 76 7.69 1.13 -17.15
CA ASN A 76 8.69 1.67 -16.22
C ASN A 76 8.17 2.91 -15.47
N LYS A 77 6.90 2.85 -15.01
CA LYS A 77 6.22 3.94 -14.30
C LYS A 77 5.76 3.46 -12.92
N HIS A 78 6.51 3.82 -11.90
CA HIS A 78 6.37 3.27 -10.55
C HIS A 78 5.85 4.27 -9.52
N ASP A 79 5.80 5.56 -9.83
CA ASP A 79 5.51 6.67 -8.92
C ASP A 79 4.02 6.81 -8.53
N THR A 80 3.11 6.16 -9.27
CA THR A 80 1.67 6.25 -9.01
C THR A 80 1.04 4.98 -8.49
N ILE A 81 1.68 3.82 -8.68
CA ILE A 81 1.09 2.53 -8.30
C ILE A 81 0.90 2.39 -6.78
N GLY A 82 1.72 3.08 -5.99
CA GLY A 82 1.57 3.13 -4.54
C GLY A 82 0.31 3.88 -4.09
N ILE A 83 -0.11 4.92 -4.81
CA ILE A 83 -1.38 5.63 -4.56
C ILE A 83 -2.56 4.67 -4.75
N ASP A 84 -2.51 3.88 -5.83
CA ASP A 84 -3.50 2.85 -6.11
C ASP A 84 -3.62 1.83 -4.98
N LEU A 85 -2.49 1.32 -4.48
CA LEU A 85 -2.46 0.38 -3.37
C LEU A 85 -3.17 0.94 -2.13
N VAL A 86 -2.81 2.17 -1.74
CA VAL A 86 -3.42 2.82 -0.58
C VAL A 86 -4.91 3.02 -0.79
N ALA A 87 -5.33 3.49 -1.97
CA ALA A 87 -6.73 3.71 -2.29
C ALA A 87 -7.55 2.42 -2.19
N MET A 88 -7.03 1.29 -2.68
CA MET A 88 -7.71 -0.01 -2.59
C MET A 88 -7.98 -0.40 -1.14
N CYS A 89 -6.96 -0.33 -0.28
CA CYS A 89 -7.10 -0.68 1.13
C CYS A 89 -7.97 0.31 1.92
N VAL A 90 -7.78 1.61 1.69
CA VAL A 90 -8.49 2.68 2.42
C VAL A 90 -9.98 2.71 2.07
N ASN A 91 -10.34 2.46 0.81
CA ASN A 91 -11.75 2.44 0.39
C ASN A 91 -12.55 1.36 1.14
N ASP A 92 -11.95 0.21 1.43
CA ASP A 92 -12.60 -0.86 2.20
C ASP A 92 -12.93 -0.44 3.64
N LEU A 93 -12.17 0.49 4.20
CA LEU A 93 -12.43 1.06 5.52
C LEU A 93 -13.47 2.17 5.47
N VAL A 94 -13.32 3.08 4.50
CA VAL A 94 -14.17 4.28 4.35
C VAL A 94 -15.63 3.90 4.07
N VAL A 95 -15.88 2.85 3.28
CA VAL A 95 -17.25 2.37 3.01
C VAL A 95 -17.96 1.85 4.25
N GLN A 96 -17.23 1.53 5.32
CA GLN A 96 -17.77 1.14 6.62
C GLN A 96 -17.86 2.31 7.62
N GLY A 97 -17.55 3.54 7.17
CA GLY A 97 -17.55 4.74 8.00
C GLY A 97 -16.27 4.96 8.82
N ALA A 98 -15.24 4.16 8.59
CA ALA A 98 -14.01 4.24 9.37
C ALA A 98 -13.06 5.33 8.87
N GLU A 99 -12.45 6.04 9.81
CA GLU A 99 -11.32 6.92 9.58
C GLU A 99 -10.03 6.09 9.49
N PRO A 100 -9.27 6.15 8.39
CA PRO A 100 -7.98 5.48 8.31
C PRO A 100 -6.99 6.05 9.33
N LEU A 101 -6.27 5.18 10.06
CA LEU A 101 -5.27 5.58 11.04
C LEU A 101 -3.86 5.36 10.54
N PHE A 102 -3.55 4.12 10.13
CA PHE A 102 -2.21 3.77 9.69
C PHE A 102 -2.23 2.70 8.59
N PHE A 103 -1.13 2.68 7.85
CA PHE A 103 -0.88 1.81 6.71
C PHE A 103 0.46 1.10 6.86
N LEU A 104 0.51 -0.14 6.40
CA LEU A 104 1.71 -0.96 6.25
C LEU A 104 1.75 -1.50 4.82
N ASP A 105 2.92 -1.51 4.20
CA ASP A 105 3.12 -2.09 2.88
C ASP A 105 3.96 -3.37 2.93
N TYR A 106 3.80 -4.20 1.91
CA TYR A 106 4.65 -5.35 1.63
C TYR A 106 5.14 -5.24 0.18
N TYR A 107 6.43 -5.02 0.01
CA TYR A 107 7.10 -4.98 -1.28
C TYR A 107 8.00 -6.21 -1.42
N ALA A 108 7.73 -7.08 -2.39
CA ALA A 108 8.50 -8.30 -2.63
C ALA A 108 9.07 -8.32 -4.04
N THR A 109 10.33 -8.69 -4.19
CA THR A 109 11.03 -8.73 -5.48
C THR A 109 12.10 -9.82 -5.50
N GLY A 110 12.54 -10.23 -6.68
CA GLY A 110 13.66 -11.17 -6.81
C GLY A 110 15.01 -10.54 -6.50
N LYS A 111 15.17 -9.24 -6.80
CA LYS A 111 16.35 -8.43 -6.49
C LYS A 111 15.92 -6.98 -6.31
N LEU A 112 16.33 -6.37 -5.22
CA LEU A 112 15.95 -5.01 -4.89
C LEU A 112 16.64 -4.01 -5.85
N ASP A 113 15.79 -3.25 -6.56
CA ASP A 113 16.16 -2.00 -7.21
C ASP A 113 15.70 -0.85 -6.32
N VAL A 114 16.65 -0.14 -5.73
CA VAL A 114 16.39 0.90 -4.74
C VAL A 114 15.64 2.10 -5.35
N ASP A 115 15.89 2.43 -6.61
CA ASP A 115 15.24 3.55 -7.28
C ASP A 115 13.76 3.23 -7.57
N VAL A 116 13.48 2.03 -8.06
CA VAL A 116 12.11 1.53 -8.27
C VAL A 116 11.34 1.46 -6.95
N ALA A 117 11.89 0.78 -5.94
CA ALA A 117 11.26 0.63 -4.65
C ALA A 117 10.99 1.99 -3.96
N SER A 118 11.97 2.90 -3.99
CA SER A 118 11.81 4.26 -3.47
C SER A 118 10.68 5.02 -4.17
N SER A 119 10.56 4.89 -5.50
CA SER A 119 9.49 5.51 -6.27
C SER A 119 8.11 4.95 -5.90
N VAL A 120 7.99 3.63 -5.72
CA VAL A 120 6.76 2.96 -5.29
C VAL A 120 6.36 3.45 -3.89
N ILE A 121 7.29 3.44 -2.92
CA ILE A 121 7.00 3.83 -1.54
C ILE A 121 6.64 5.32 -1.43
N LYS A 122 7.26 6.18 -2.26
CA LYS A 122 6.85 7.57 -2.39
C LYS A 122 5.40 7.71 -2.86
N GLY A 123 4.98 6.87 -3.80
CA GLY A 123 3.57 6.77 -4.23
C GLY A 123 2.66 6.35 -3.07
N ILE A 124 3.07 5.35 -2.26
CA ILE A 124 2.34 4.92 -1.06
C ILE A 124 2.21 6.09 -0.06
N ALA A 125 3.30 6.80 0.22
CA ALA A 125 3.27 7.96 1.11
C ALA A 125 2.33 9.06 0.59
N ASN A 126 2.30 9.32 -0.71
CA ASN A 126 1.36 10.26 -1.32
C ASN A 126 -0.10 9.82 -1.15
N GLY A 127 -0.40 8.53 -1.30
CA GLY A 127 -1.73 7.97 -1.05
C GLY A 127 -2.13 8.08 0.42
N CYS A 128 -1.21 7.79 1.34
CA CYS A 128 -1.42 7.93 2.77
C CYS A 128 -1.70 9.39 3.17
N GLU A 129 -0.94 10.34 2.61
CA GLU A 129 -1.16 11.78 2.86
C GLU A 129 -2.54 12.23 2.36
N GLN A 130 -2.96 11.80 1.16
CA GLN A 130 -4.28 12.10 0.60
C GLN A 130 -5.42 11.54 1.43
N SER A 131 -5.26 10.36 2.00
CA SER A 131 -6.27 9.68 2.83
C SER A 131 -6.21 10.06 4.33
N GLY A 132 -5.24 10.88 4.73
CA GLY A 132 -5.02 11.24 6.13
C GLY A 132 -4.53 10.07 7.01
N CYS A 133 -3.92 9.06 6.40
CA CYS A 133 -3.42 7.84 7.02
C CYS A 133 -1.91 7.95 7.23
N ALA A 134 -1.35 7.38 8.30
CA ALA A 134 0.08 7.37 8.51
C ALA A 134 0.72 6.10 7.91
N LEU A 135 1.72 6.25 7.06
CA LEU A 135 2.60 5.13 6.70
C LEU A 135 3.55 4.87 7.88
N VAL A 136 3.36 3.77 8.58
CA VAL A 136 4.06 3.52 9.85
C VAL A 136 5.14 2.45 9.75
N GLY A 137 5.22 1.75 8.63
CA GLY A 137 6.19 0.70 8.37
C GLY A 137 5.76 -0.17 7.20
N GLY A 138 6.44 -1.26 7.05
CA GLY A 138 6.21 -2.25 6.01
C GLY A 138 7.32 -3.28 5.98
N GLU A 139 7.34 -4.09 4.92
CA GLU A 139 8.37 -5.09 4.68
C GLU A 139 8.88 -4.97 3.25
N THR A 140 10.19 -5.00 3.09
CA THR A 140 10.85 -5.13 1.78
C THR A 140 11.56 -6.47 1.73
N ALA A 141 11.03 -7.40 0.93
CA ALA A 141 11.54 -8.76 0.83
C ALA A 141 12.29 -8.99 -0.48
N GLU A 142 13.58 -9.32 -0.39
CA GLU A 142 14.33 -9.89 -1.51
C GLU A 142 14.19 -11.42 -1.49
N MET A 143 13.58 -11.96 -2.53
CA MET A 143 13.30 -13.40 -2.68
C MET A 143 13.85 -13.92 -4.01
N PRO A 144 15.18 -14.11 -4.11
CA PRO A 144 15.83 -14.61 -5.32
C PRO A 144 15.25 -15.95 -5.76
N GLY A 145 14.88 -16.07 -7.03
CA GLY A 145 14.27 -17.28 -7.60
C GLY A 145 12.76 -17.39 -7.43
N MET A 146 12.11 -16.52 -6.65
CA MET A 146 10.65 -16.45 -6.52
C MET A 146 10.05 -15.49 -7.55
N TYR A 147 10.73 -14.40 -7.86
CA TYR A 147 10.33 -13.39 -8.85
C TYR A 147 11.34 -13.32 -9.99
N HIS A 148 10.85 -13.00 -11.19
CA HIS A 148 11.74 -12.71 -12.33
C HIS A 148 12.45 -11.36 -12.13
N ALA A 149 13.54 -11.18 -12.88
CA ALA A 149 14.29 -9.92 -12.82
C ALA A 149 13.39 -8.74 -13.24
N GLY A 150 13.36 -7.71 -12.41
CA GLY A 150 12.55 -6.52 -12.61
C GLY A 150 11.07 -6.65 -12.15
N ASP A 151 10.61 -7.85 -11.81
CA ASP A 151 9.26 -8.03 -11.28
C ASP A 151 9.25 -7.77 -9.75
N TYR A 152 8.14 -7.21 -9.29
CA TYR A 152 7.84 -7.07 -7.87
C TYR A 152 6.36 -7.28 -7.61
N ASP A 153 6.02 -7.64 -6.39
CA ASP A 153 4.65 -7.69 -5.88
C ASP A 153 4.46 -6.64 -4.80
N LEU A 154 3.23 -6.15 -4.68
CA LEU A 154 2.91 -5.04 -3.80
C LEU A 154 1.55 -5.28 -3.15
N ALA A 155 1.55 -5.36 -1.83
CA ALA A 155 0.36 -5.50 -1.01
C ALA A 155 0.36 -4.45 0.10
N GLY A 156 -0.82 -4.15 0.64
CA GLY A 156 -1.00 -3.19 1.71
C GLY A 156 -1.96 -3.70 2.78
N PHE A 157 -1.80 -3.13 3.96
CA PHE A 157 -2.65 -3.37 5.10
C PHE A 157 -2.98 -2.04 5.76
N CYS A 158 -4.27 -1.73 5.87
CA CYS A 158 -4.77 -0.50 6.48
C CYS A 158 -5.59 -0.80 7.73
N VAL A 159 -5.40 0.00 8.76
CA VAL A 159 -6.23 -0.02 9.97
C VAL A 159 -6.84 1.34 10.18
N GLY A 160 -8.13 1.35 10.45
CA GLY A 160 -8.92 2.54 10.77
C GLY A 160 -9.75 2.35 12.01
N VAL A 161 -10.50 3.37 12.37
CA VAL A 161 -11.38 3.38 13.52
C VAL A 161 -12.70 4.04 13.19
N VAL A 162 -13.78 3.53 13.75
CA VAL A 162 -15.13 4.12 13.66
C VAL A 162 -15.79 4.10 15.03
N GLU A 163 -16.61 5.10 15.34
CA GLU A 163 -17.50 5.03 16.51
C GLU A 163 -18.53 3.90 16.27
N LYS A 164 -18.77 3.07 17.27
CA LYS A 164 -19.67 1.93 17.14
C LYS A 164 -21.06 2.28 16.62
N SER A 165 -21.60 3.45 17.00
CA SER A 165 -22.89 3.95 16.52
C SER A 165 -22.89 4.39 15.05
N ASP A 166 -21.71 4.63 14.46
CA ASP A 166 -21.54 5.24 13.16
C ASP A 166 -21.10 4.24 12.08
N ILE A 167 -21.08 2.94 12.45
CA ILE A 167 -20.75 1.86 11.51
C ILE A 167 -21.75 1.84 10.35
N ILE A 168 -21.24 1.86 9.13
CA ILE A 168 -22.02 1.72 7.90
C ILE A 168 -21.95 0.25 7.48
N ASP A 169 -23.03 -0.50 7.75
CA ASP A 169 -23.15 -1.95 7.44
C ASP A 169 -24.26 -2.28 6.44
N GLY A 170 -24.90 -1.25 5.87
CA GLY A 170 -26.00 -1.40 4.93
C GLY A 170 -27.37 -1.63 5.58
N SER A 171 -27.47 -1.82 6.90
CA SER A 171 -28.74 -2.09 7.60
C SER A 171 -29.74 -0.94 7.53
N SER A 172 -29.25 0.28 7.31
CA SER A 172 -30.08 1.49 7.16
C SER A 172 -30.58 1.74 5.73
N VAL A 173 -30.09 1.01 4.72
CA VAL A 173 -30.48 1.21 3.31
C VAL A 173 -31.95 0.82 3.08
N ARG A 174 -32.69 1.68 2.41
CA ARG A 174 -34.15 1.53 2.20
C ARG A 174 -34.57 1.84 0.77
N VAL A 175 -35.73 1.33 0.40
CA VAL A 175 -36.39 1.71 -0.85
C VAL A 175 -36.72 3.20 -0.81
N GLY A 176 -36.27 3.94 -1.81
CA GLY A 176 -36.41 5.40 -1.90
C GLY A 176 -35.14 6.19 -1.60
N ASP A 177 -34.06 5.53 -1.18
CA ASP A 177 -32.77 6.17 -1.03
C ASP A 177 -32.22 6.66 -2.38
N VAL A 178 -31.55 7.79 -2.36
CA VAL A 178 -30.98 8.41 -3.56
C VAL A 178 -29.60 7.84 -3.83
N LEU A 179 -29.38 7.39 -5.05
CA LEU A 179 -28.05 6.96 -5.52
C LEU A 179 -27.28 8.16 -6.05
N ILE A 180 -26.12 8.38 -5.47
CA ILE A 180 -25.20 9.44 -5.90
C ILE A 180 -24.01 8.79 -6.61
N ALA A 181 -23.69 9.28 -7.82
CA ALA A 181 -22.51 8.85 -8.57
C ALA A 181 -21.43 9.91 -8.56
N LEU A 182 -20.19 9.48 -8.44
CA LEU A 182 -19.00 10.31 -8.65
C LEU A 182 -18.42 10.00 -10.02
N GLY A 183 -17.97 11.04 -10.74
CA GLY A 183 -17.29 10.87 -12.01
C GLY A 183 -15.96 10.12 -11.82
N SER A 184 -15.67 9.16 -12.73
CA SER A 184 -14.40 8.46 -12.75
C SER A 184 -13.46 9.07 -13.80
N SER A 185 -12.16 9.15 -13.48
CA SER A 185 -11.12 9.60 -14.42
C SER A 185 -10.65 8.50 -15.37
N GLY A 186 -11.08 7.25 -15.13
CA GLY A 186 -10.69 6.07 -15.89
C GLY A 186 -11.00 4.78 -15.12
N PRO A 187 -10.48 3.62 -15.55
CA PRO A 187 -10.55 2.39 -14.77
C PRO A 187 -9.79 2.53 -13.46
N HIS A 188 -10.43 2.17 -12.33
CA HIS A 188 -9.83 2.21 -11.00
C HIS A 188 -9.80 0.82 -10.37
N SER A 189 -8.82 0.58 -9.51
CA SER A 189 -8.65 -0.60 -8.66
C SER A 189 -8.59 -1.92 -9.43
N ASN A 190 -9.70 -2.44 -9.92
CA ASN A 190 -9.87 -3.81 -10.43
C ASN A 190 -10.13 -3.86 -11.94
N GLY A 191 -10.22 -5.10 -12.49
CA GLY A 191 -10.54 -5.33 -13.89
C GLY A 191 -9.35 -5.31 -14.85
N TYR A 192 -8.13 -5.12 -14.37
CA TYR A 192 -6.94 -4.93 -15.22
C TYR A 192 -6.50 -6.20 -15.98
N SER A 193 -6.84 -7.40 -15.52
CA SER A 193 -6.64 -8.62 -16.31
C SER A 193 -7.45 -8.59 -17.61
N LEU A 194 -8.71 -8.13 -17.54
CA LEU A 194 -9.56 -7.95 -18.71
C LEU A 194 -9.08 -6.79 -19.59
N ILE A 195 -8.73 -5.66 -18.98
CA ILE A 195 -8.20 -4.49 -19.72
C ILE A 195 -6.95 -4.88 -20.54
N ARG A 196 -5.98 -5.54 -19.91
CA ARG A 196 -4.77 -6.03 -20.60
C ARG A 196 -5.11 -7.00 -21.73
N LYS A 197 -6.10 -7.88 -21.53
CA LYS A 197 -6.54 -8.80 -22.58
C LYS A 197 -7.20 -8.06 -23.75
N VAL A 198 -7.98 -7.01 -23.48
CA VAL A 198 -8.58 -6.17 -24.52
C VAL A 198 -7.49 -5.45 -25.33
N LEU A 199 -6.47 -4.87 -24.68
CA LEU A 199 -5.34 -4.23 -25.35
C LEU A 199 -4.59 -5.22 -26.25
N GLU A 200 -4.29 -6.42 -25.74
CA GLU A 200 -3.63 -7.49 -26.50
C GLU A 200 -4.41 -7.86 -27.78
N VAL A 201 -5.73 -8.03 -27.66
CA VAL A 201 -6.58 -8.45 -28.78
C VAL A 201 -6.85 -7.33 -29.77
N SER A 202 -6.93 -6.08 -29.32
CA SER A 202 -7.17 -4.91 -30.16
C SER A 202 -5.93 -4.48 -30.96
N GLY A 203 -4.74 -4.92 -30.56
CA GLY A 203 -3.48 -4.49 -31.14
C GLY A 203 -3.13 -3.02 -30.83
N ALA A 204 -3.71 -2.45 -29.78
CA ALA A 204 -3.49 -1.08 -29.34
C ALA A 204 -2.20 -0.94 -28.52
#